data_7cc149861498289c54fda8597c41b3a5
#
_entry.id   7cc149861498289c54fda8597c41b3a5
#
_cell.length_a   1.000
_cell.length_b   1.000
_cell.length_c   1.000
_cell.angle_alpha   90.00
_cell.angle_beta   90.00
_cell.angle_gamma   90.00
#
_symmetry.space_group_name_H-M   'P 1'
#
loop_
_entity.id
_entity.type
_entity.pdbx_description
1 polymer ?
#
loop_
_entity_poly.entity_id
_entity_poly.type
_entity_poly.pdbx_seq_one_letter_code
_entity_poly.pdbx_strand_id
1 'polypeptide(L)'
;GADLHSTAVWDEEKGKWILNGEKWLISHTDCSQFSYVICVTDPDKKGDDRLSAFFVPMDKPGFELVPMPHMMGCKGAGHAGLKFTNLKLDPIYLLGEEGQGMKVAMHSLAVSRVHIATSNLGISQRMFEMSIARARDRVTFGKPIIKRQAIKMKIANMQMMIHALRCLVYDFAQDFDIDQHNDYIDEKAAIAKLFSIDTVRLVSDEMLEIFGGDGYFEDSPYGPTELLYRDCRAMWLEEGAPTVQRITIAKGIEDH
;
A
#
# COMPACT_ATOMS: atom_id res chain seq x y z
N GLY A 1 -5.12 8.78 -14.87
CA GLY A 1 -5.78 9.40 -13.75
C GLY A 1 -7.01 8.62 -13.34
N ALA A 2 -7.29 8.56 -12.05
CA ALA A 2 -8.49 7.93 -11.57
C ALA A 2 -9.71 8.78 -12.02
N ASP A 3 -10.81 8.11 -12.36
CA ASP A 3 -12.07 8.78 -12.62
C ASP A 3 -12.67 9.22 -11.27
N LEU A 4 -12.33 10.45 -10.86
CA LEU A 4 -12.73 11.00 -9.58
C LEU A 4 -14.06 11.74 -9.70
N HIS A 5 -15.03 11.33 -8.88
CA HIS A 5 -16.38 11.90 -8.88
C HIS A 5 -16.66 12.81 -7.67
N SER A 6 -15.82 12.76 -6.62
CA SER A 6 -15.98 13.68 -5.49
C SER A 6 -15.64 15.10 -5.94
N THR A 7 -16.49 16.06 -5.57
CA THR A 7 -16.38 17.46 -5.96
C THR A 7 -16.18 18.37 -4.76
N ALA A 8 -15.50 19.49 -4.97
CA ALA A 8 -15.44 20.60 -4.02
C ALA A 8 -15.71 21.89 -4.79
N VAL A 9 -16.86 22.49 -4.56
CA VAL A 9 -17.30 23.71 -5.26
C VAL A 9 -17.17 24.90 -4.32
N TRP A 10 -16.59 25.99 -4.81
CA TRP A 10 -16.50 27.23 -4.05
C TRP A 10 -17.88 27.94 -3.98
N ASP A 11 -18.33 28.28 -2.78
CA ASP A 11 -19.56 29.03 -2.51
C ASP A 11 -19.16 30.47 -2.15
N GLU A 12 -19.34 31.39 -3.11
CA GLU A 12 -18.97 32.80 -2.97
C GLU A 12 -19.75 33.51 -1.84
N GLU A 13 -21.01 33.17 -1.66
CA GLU A 13 -21.83 33.80 -0.63
C GLU A 13 -21.38 33.44 0.78
N LYS A 14 -20.92 32.19 0.95
CA LYS A 14 -20.48 31.64 2.24
C LYS A 14 -18.97 31.75 2.46
N GLY A 15 -18.19 32.02 1.40
CA GLY A 15 -16.74 32.00 1.44
C GLY A 15 -16.16 30.64 1.87
N LYS A 16 -16.75 29.55 1.36
CA LYS A 16 -16.39 28.17 1.76
C LYS A 16 -16.42 27.21 0.58
N TRP A 17 -15.61 26.16 0.67
CA TRP A 17 -15.71 25.00 -0.20
C TRP A 17 -16.84 24.09 0.27
N ILE A 18 -17.63 23.57 -0.67
CA ILE A 18 -18.71 22.60 -0.42
C ILE A 18 -18.30 21.27 -1.03
N LEU A 19 -17.94 20.30 -0.18
CA LEU A 19 -17.54 18.97 -0.58
C LEU A 19 -18.74 18.03 -0.66
N ASN A 20 -18.79 17.26 -1.77
CA ASN A 20 -19.75 16.20 -2.00
C ASN A 20 -19.06 15.00 -2.65
N GLY A 21 -19.52 13.78 -2.32
CA GLY A 21 -19.04 12.54 -2.93
C GLY A 21 -18.60 11.49 -1.91
N GLU A 22 -17.90 10.50 -2.42
CA GLU A 22 -17.49 9.34 -1.63
C GLU A 22 -16.02 8.98 -1.91
N LYS A 23 -15.36 8.38 -0.92
CA LYS A 23 -14.05 7.73 -1.05
C LYS A 23 -14.14 6.31 -0.52
N TRP A 24 -13.34 5.41 -1.09
CA TRP A 24 -13.40 4.00 -0.78
C TRP A 24 -12.03 3.46 -0.36
N LEU A 25 -12.01 2.44 0.50
CA LEU A 25 -10.80 1.78 0.99
C LEU A 25 -9.83 2.75 1.72
N ILE A 26 -10.36 3.55 2.63
CA ILE A 26 -9.53 4.46 3.43
C ILE A 26 -9.10 3.75 4.71
N SER A 27 -7.78 3.67 4.91
CA SER A 27 -7.18 3.02 6.08
C SER A 27 -7.16 3.93 7.30
N HIS A 28 -7.07 3.32 8.49
CA HIS A 28 -6.92 4.00 9.78
C HIS A 28 -8.07 4.96 10.15
N THR A 29 -9.26 4.75 9.62
CA THR A 29 -10.42 5.61 9.89
C THR A 29 -10.94 5.52 11.31
N ASP A 30 -10.59 4.48 12.03
CA ASP A 30 -10.93 4.23 13.45
C ASP A 30 -10.09 5.05 14.43
N CYS A 31 -8.92 5.55 14.02
CA CYS A 31 -8.01 6.33 14.87
C CYS A 31 -7.64 7.71 14.29
N SER A 32 -8.09 8.02 13.07
CA SER A 32 -7.81 9.30 12.42
C SER A 32 -8.75 10.40 12.88
N GLN A 33 -8.24 11.63 12.92
CA GLN A 33 -9.02 12.83 13.20
C GLN A 33 -9.28 13.65 11.93
N PHE A 34 -8.58 13.36 10.86
CA PHE A 34 -8.72 14.03 9.56
C PHE A 34 -8.43 13.07 8.43
N SER A 35 -8.86 13.46 7.24
CA SER A 35 -8.56 12.76 5.99
C SER A 35 -7.95 13.72 4.98
N TYR A 36 -6.98 13.23 4.22
CA TYR A 36 -6.49 13.87 3.00
C TYR A 36 -7.39 13.46 1.83
N VAL A 37 -7.99 14.43 1.16
CA VAL A 37 -9.02 14.16 0.15
C VAL A 37 -8.74 14.95 -1.13
N ILE A 38 -8.68 14.25 -2.27
CA ILE A 38 -8.60 14.87 -3.59
C ILE A 38 -10.00 14.94 -4.19
N CYS A 39 -10.39 16.14 -4.62
CA CYS A 39 -11.69 16.42 -5.24
C CYS A 39 -11.52 17.15 -6.58
N VAL A 40 -12.52 17.03 -7.44
CA VAL A 40 -12.68 17.88 -8.62
C VAL A 40 -13.17 19.24 -8.16
N THR A 41 -12.37 20.29 -8.40
CA THR A 41 -12.74 21.70 -8.13
C THR A 41 -13.16 22.44 -9.39
N ASP A 42 -12.58 22.08 -10.54
CA ASP A 42 -12.89 22.69 -11.82
C ASP A 42 -13.20 21.60 -12.86
N PRO A 43 -14.50 21.31 -13.13
CA PRO A 43 -14.89 20.26 -14.08
C PRO A 43 -14.59 20.64 -15.55
N ASP A 44 -14.38 21.92 -15.85
CA ASP A 44 -14.13 22.38 -17.22
C ASP A 44 -12.66 22.20 -17.63
N LYS A 45 -11.74 22.09 -16.67
CA LYS A 45 -10.35 21.74 -16.91
C LYS A 45 -10.18 20.27 -17.27
N LYS A 46 -9.07 19.95 -17.90
CA LYS A 46 -8.71 18.56 -18.30
C LYS A 46 -7.57 18.03 -17.46
N GLY A 47 -7.48 16.70 -17.41
CA GLY A 47 -6.39 16.02 -16.72
C GLY A 47 -6.38 16.29 -15.22
N ASP A 48 -5.20 16.51 -14.70
CA ASP A 48 -4.96 16.66 -13.26
C ASP A 48 -5.20 18.10 -12.76
N ASP A 49 -5.20 19.09 -13.67
CA ASP A 49 -5.43 20.52 -13.34
C ASP A 49 -6.84 20.79 -12.78
N ARG A 50 -7.77 19.86 -12.95
CA ARG A 50 -9.12 19.92 -12.37
C ARG A 50 -9.18 19.51 -10.90
N LEU A 51 -8.07 18.99 -10.34
CA LEU A 51 -8.04 18.32 -9.05
C LEU A 51 -7.36 19.18 -7.99
N SER A 52 -8.00 19.31 -6.85
CA SER A 52 -7.43 19.97 -5.67
C SER A 52 -7.43 19.03 -4.46
N ALA A 53 -6.52 19.28 -3.54
CA ALA A 53 -6.36 18.48 -2.33
C ALA A 53 -6.88 19.24 -1.10
N PHE A 54 -7.53 18.55 -0.21
CA PHE A 54 -8.12 19.12 1.00
C PHE A 54 -7.71 18.34 2.24
N PHE A 55 -7.45 19.05 3.32
CA PHE A 55 -7.41 18.53 4.67
C PHE A 55 -8.83 18.55 5.24
N VAL A 56 -9.43 17.39 5.47
CA VAL A 56 -10.82 17.28 5.89
C VAL A 56 -10.91 16.73 7.31
N PRO A 57 -11.21 17.58 8.34
CA PRO A 57 -11.49 17.09 9.67
C PRO A 57 -12.72 16.18 9.69
N MET A 58 -12.62 15.05 10.38
CA MET A 58 -13.66 14.01 10.37
C MET A 58 -14.84 14.32 11.29
N ASP A 59 -14.72 15.34 12.15
CA ASP A 59 -15.79 15.83 13.04
C ASP A 59 -16.71 16.88 12.41
N LYS A 60 -16.45 17.26 11.15
CA LYS A 60 -17.27 18.27 10.45
C LYS A 60 -18.65 17.74 10.10
N PRO A 61 -19.71 18.58 10.26
CA PRO A 61 -21.04 18.24 9.77
C PRO A 61 -21.03 17.91 8.27
N GLY A 62 -21.64 16.78 7.91
CA GLY A 62 -21.65 16.28 6.55
C GLY A 62 -20.55 15.26 6.24
N PHE A 63 -19.68 14.93 7.21
CA PHE A 63 -18.76 13.80 7.14
C PHE A 63 -19.42 12.54 7.71
N GLU A 64 -19.29 11.42 7.01
CA GLU A 64 -19.82 10.13 7.44
C GLU A 64 -18.82 9.01 7.11
N LEU A 65 -18.59 8.10 8.07
CA LEU A 65 -17.89 6.85 7.85
C LEU A 65 -18.87 5.79 7.35
N VAL A 66 -18.58 5.20 6.19
CA VAL A 66 -19.38 4.13 5.60
C VAL A 66 -18.72 2.78 5.91
N PRO A 67 -19.42 1.87 6.61
CA PRO A 67 -18.88 0.55 6.90
C PRO A 67 -18.51 -0.21 5.63
N MET A 68 -17.40 -0.97 5.71
CA MET A 68 -16.94 -1.83 4.62
C MET A 68 -17.29 -3.30 4.87
N PRO A 69 -17.37 -4.11 3.80
CA PRO A 69 -17.45 -5.56 3.92
C PRO A 69 -16.25 -6.15 4.67
N HIS A 70 -16.41 -7.33 5.24
CA HIS A 70 -15.32 -8.05 5.90
C HIS A 70 -14.20 -8.37 4.92
N MET A 71 -12.99 -7.98 5.30
CA MET A 71 -11.79 -8.20 4.49
C MET A 71 -11.19 -9.59 4.71
N MET A 72 -10.52 -10.11 3.70
CA MET A 72 -9.79 -11.38 3.74
C MET A 72 -8.66 -11.36 4.78
N GLY A 73 -7.88 -10.29 4.82
CA GLY A 73 -6.77 -10.03 5.74
C GLY A 73 -6.79 -8.60 6.25
N CYS A 74 -5.74 -8.18 6.96
CA CYS A 74 -5.59 -6.83 7.53
C CYS A 74 -6.79 -6.40 8.40
N LYS A 75 -7.38 -7.35 9.11
CA LYS A 75 -8.61 -7.14 9.90
C LYS A 75 -8.43 -6.15 11.04
N GLY A 76 -7.18 -5.92 11.47
CA GLY A 76 -6.84 -4.95 12.52
C GLY A 76 -6.65 -3.52 12.03
N ALA A 77 -6.63 -3.28 10.73
CA ALA A 77 -6.56 -1.94 10.17
C ALA A 77 -7.97 -1.40 9.95
N GLY A 78 -8.36 -0.36 10.66
CA GLY A 78 -9.68 0.25 10.58
C GLY A 78 -9.94 0.85 9.20
N HIS A 79 -10.54 0.08 8.30
CA HIS A 79 -10.90 0.55 6.96
C HIS A 79 -12.36 0.98 6.90
N ALA A 80 -12.63 2.11 6.25
CA ALA A 80 -13.98 2.54 5.93
C ALA A 80 -14.05 3.21 4.55
N GLY A 81 -15.27 3.40 4.07
CA GLY A 81 -15.59 4.40 3.08
C GLY A 81 -15.78 5.76 3.76
N LEU A 82 -15.54 6.84 3.04
CA LEU A 82 -15.86 8.20 3.46
C LEU A 82 -16.98 8.74 2.58
N LYS A 83 -17.94 9.40 3.18
CA LYS A 83 -19.01 10.09 2.47
C LYS A 83 -19.09 11.55 2.91
N PHE A 84 -19.20 12.42 1.94
CA PHE A 84 -19.32 13.86 2.13
C PHE A 84 -20.65 14.34 1.58
N THR A 85 -21.45 15.01 2.40
CA THR A 85 -22.76 15.55 2.03
C THR A 85 -22.81 17.02 2.41
N ASN A 86 -22.66 17.92 1.42
CA ASN A 86 -22.61 19.36 1.63
C ASN A 86 -21.66 19.78 2.75
N LEU A 87 -20.54 19.08 2.89
CA LEU A 87 -19.53 19.33 3.90
C LEU A 87 -18.84 20.66 3.61
N LYS A 88 -18.83 21.56 4.58
CA LYS A 88 -18.29 22.92 4.43
C LYS A 88 -16.87 23.02 4.97
N LEU A 89 -15.94 23.48 4.15
CA LEU A 89 -14.57 23.73 4.52
C LEU A 89 -14.20 25.20 4.32
N ASP A 90 -13.51 25.76 5.30
CA ASP A 90 -12.89 27.08 5.18
C ASP A 90 -11.73 27.04 4.18
N PRO A 91 -11.34 28.16 3.55
CA PRO A 91 -10.26 28.21 2.56
C PRO A 91 -8.93 27.60 3.06
N ILE A 92 -8.66 27.71 4.35
CA ILE A 92 -7.43 27.19 4.98
C ILE A 92 -7.28 25.66 4.85
N TYR A 93 -8.36 24.94 4.57
CA TYR A 93 -8.33 23.48 4.40
C TYR A 93 -7.91 23.03 2.99
N LEU A 94 -7.77 23.96 2.04
CA LEU A 94 -7.15 23.69 0.75
C LEU A 94 -5.64 23.49 0.95
N LEU A 95 -5.12 22.37 0.48
CA LEU A 95 -3.69 22.05 0.54
C LEU A 95 -2.99 22.48 -0.76
N GLY A 96 -2.09 23.45 -0.65
CA GLY A 96 -1.44 24.05 -1.80
C GLY A 96 -2.38 25.00 -2.56
N GLU A 97 -2.36 24.93 -3.87
CA GLU A 97 -3.18 25.76 -4.75
C GLU A 97 -4.28 24.95 -5.43
N GLU A 98 -5.34 25.62 -5.85
CA GLU A 98 -6.40 24.99 -6.65
C GLU A 98 -5.83 24.45 -7.97
N GLY A 99 -6.22 23.22 -8.33
CA GLY A 99 -5.71 22.54 -9.52
C GLY A 99 -4.38 21.80 -9.33
N GLN A 100 -3.77 21.86 -8.15
CA GLN A 100 -2.49 21.16 -7.87
C GLN A 100 -2.64 19.92 -7.00
N GLY A 101 -3.84 19.42 -6.79
CA GLY A 101 -4.10 18.28 -5.89
C GLY A 101 -3.36 17.02 -6.29
N MET A 102 -3.23 16.73 -7.57
CA MET A 102 -2.49 15.54 -8.03
C MET A 102 -0.97 15.69 -7.83
N LYS A 103 -0.42 16.88 -7.99
CA LYS A 103 1.01 17.14 -7.74
C LYS A 103 1.36 16.86 -6.28
N VAL A 104 0.52 17.32 -5.35
CA VAL A 104 0.68 17.04 -3.90
C VAL A 104 0.59 15.53 -3.63
N ALA A 105 -0.38 14.83 -4.27
CA ALA A 105 -0.55 13.39 -4.11
C ALA A 105 0.64 12.59 -4.64
N MET A 106 1.14 12.90 -5.83
CA MET A 106 2.22 12.14 -6.47
C MET A 106 3.50 12.14 -5.64
N HIS A 107 3.85 13.27 -5.02
CA HIS A 107 5.01 13.33 -4.14
C HIS A 107 4.90 12.35 -2.95
N SER A 108 3.73 12.22 -2.34
CA SER A 108 3.50 11.28 -1.24
C SER A 108 3.43 9.83 -1.71
N LEU A 109 2.96 9.57 -2.94
CA LEU A 109 2.78 8.21 -3.47
C LEU A 109 4.11 7.49 -3.72
N ALA A 110 5.19 8.18 -4.09
CA ALA A 110 6.51 7.55 -4.24
C ALA A 110 6.98 6.97 -2.90
N VAL A 111 6.89 7.76 -1.84
CA VAL A 111 7.26 7.35 -0.48
C VAL A 111 6.37 6.21 0.02
N SER A 112 5.05 6.30 -0.17
CA SER A 112 4.13 5.26 0.30
C SER A 112 4.29 3.93 -0.45
N ARG A 113 4.63 3.94 -1.75
CA ARG A 113 5.01 2.72 -2.48
C ARG A 113 6.19 2.00 -1.84
N VAL A 114 7.21 2.74 -1.40
CA VAL A 114 8.37 2.15 -0.73
C VAL A 114 8.05 1.72 0.70
N HIS A 115 7.14 2.39 1.40
CA HIS A 115 6.61 1.89 2.67
C HIS A 115 5.97 0.50 2.51
N ILE A 116 5.16 0.28 1.46
CA ILE A 116 4.62 -1.06 1.15
C ILE A 116 5.75 -2.06 0.84
N ALA A 117 6.75 -1.66 0.05
CA ALA A 117 7.90 -2.52 -0.24
C ALA A 117 8.67 -2.91 1.03
N THR A 118 8.86 -1.97 1.95
CA THR A 118 9.51 -2.19 3.26
C THR A 118 8.67 -3.10 4.15
N SER A 119 7.35 -2.91 4.19
CA SER A 119 6.43 -3.78 4.92
C SER A 119 6.48 -5.21 4.38
N ASN A 120 6.45 -5.39 3.06
CA ASN A 120 6.61 -6.68 2.40
C ASN A 120 7.97 -7.33 2.71
N LEU A 121 9.04 -6.53 2.79
CA LEU A 121 10.37 -7.01 3.21
C LEU A 121 10.34 -7.55 4.65
N GLY A 122 9.74 -6.80 5.58
CA GLY A 122 9.62 -7.22 6.98
C GLY A 122 8.79 -8.49 7.17
N ILE A 123 7.63 -8.57 6.51
CA ILE A 123 6.76 -9.75 6.52
C ILE A 123 7.48 -10.96 5.90
N SER A 124 8.15 -10.77 4.75
CA SER A 124 8.92 -11.84 4.09
C SER A 124 10.07 -12.34 4.96
N GLN A 125 10.79 -11.46 5.64
CA GLN A 125 11.84 -11.81 6.58
C GLN A 125 11.26 -12.66 7.73
N ARG A 126 10.13 -12.27 8.31
CA ARG A 126 9.47 -13.05 9.37
C ARG A 126 9.04 -14.43 8.90
N MET A 127 8.39 -14.52 7.73
CA MET A 127 7.98 -15.79 7.15
C MET A 127 9.17 -16.73 6.87
N PHE A 128 10.27 -16.16 6.38
CA PHE A 128 11.52 -16.89 6.15
C PHE A 128 12.11 -17.48 7.45
N GLU A 129 12.20 -16.69 8.52
CA GLU A 129 12.69 -17.13 9.82
C GLU A 129 11.84 -18.25 10.41
N MET A 130 10.51 -18.10 10.33
CA MET A 130 9.56 -19.15 10.75
C MET A 130 9.75 -20.43 9.92
N SER A 131 9.94 -20.31 8.61
CA SER A 131 10.17 -21.45 7.72
C SER A 131 11.45 -22.20 8.04
N ILE A 132 12.53 -21.49 8.36
CA ILE A 132 13.79 -22.13 8.81
C ILE A 132 13.59 -22.86 10.13
N ALA A 133 12.96 -22.21 11.11
CA ALA A 133 12.69 -22.83 12.41
C ALA A 133 11.88 -24.12 12.25
N ARG A 134 10.77 -24.04 11.48
CA ARG A 134 9.93 -25.21 11.17
C ARG A 134 10.72 -26.31 10.46
N ALA A 135 11.53 -25.97 9.47
CA ALA A 135 12.29 -26.94 8.70
C ALA A 135 13.37 -27.65 9.52
N ARG A 136 13.90 -27.00 10.55
CA ARG A 136 14.85 -27.60 11.51
C ARG A 136 14.17 -28.55 12.50
N ASP A 137 12.96 -28.18 12.95
CA ASP A 137 12.23 -28.90 13.99
C ASP A 137 11.45 -30.11 13.43
N ARG A 138 10.79 -29.97 12.28
CA ARG A 138 9.95 -31.01 11.70
C ARG A 138 10.77 -32.19 11.18
N VAL A 139 10.52 -33.34 11.76
CA VAL A 139 11.17 -34.63 11.37
C VAL A 139 10.20 -35.45 10.52
N THR A 140 10.66 -35.92 9.35
CA THR A 140 9.96 -36.90 8.52
C THR A 140 10.95 -37.92 7.98
N PHE A 141 10.55 -39.20 7.94
CA PHE A 141 11.43 -40.29 7.52
C PHE A 141 12.80 -40.28 8.25
N GLY A 142 12.77 -40.05 9.56
CA GLY A 142 13.92 -40.14 10.45
C GLY A 142 14.92 -38.97 10.42
N LYS A 143 14.63 -37.85 9.72
CA LYS A 143 15.51 -36.68 9.67
C LYS A 143 14.74 -35.35 9.51
N PRO A 144 15.29 -34.23 10.04
CA PRO A 144 14.71 -32.90 9.83
C PRO A 144 14.53 -32.57 8.36
N ILE A 145 13.39 -31.93 8.02
CA ILE A 145 13.07 -31.64 6.62
C ILE A 145 14.03 -30.65 5.96
N ILE A 146 14.73 -29.82 6.73
CA ILE A 146 15.78 -28.93 6.24
C ILE A 146 16.92 -29.68 5.53
N LYS A 147 17.11 -30.97 5.82
CA LYS A 147 18.12 -31.81 5.15
C LYS A 147 17.71 -32.25 3.75
N ARG A 148 16.46 -32.05 3.36
CA ARG A 148 15.95 -32.39 2.04
C ARG A 148 16.32 -31.34 1.01
N GLN A 149 16.73 -31.77 -0.18
CA GLN A 149 17.16 -30.89 -1.26
C GLN A 149 16.05 -29.91 -1.66
N ALA A 150 14.81 -30.38 -1.83
CA ALA A 150 13.67 -29.55 -2.17
C ALA A 150 13.45 -28.38 -1.18
N ILE A 151 13.53 -28.67 0.14
CA ILE A 151 13.39 -27.64 1.17
C ILE A 151 14.56 -26.64 1.14
N LYS A 152 15.79 -27.13 0.93
CA LYS A 152 16.96 -26.24 0.81
C LYS A 152 16.81 -25.27 -0.38
N MET A 153 16.32 -25.76 -1.52
CA MET A 153 16.10 -24.91 -2.70
C MET A 153 15.04 -23.83 -2.44
N LYS A 154 13.92 -24.17 -1.79
CA LYS A 154 12.90 -23.23 -1.36
C LYS A 154 13.48 -22.13 -0.47
N ILE A 155 14.18 -22.50 0.60
CA ILE A 155 14.81 -21.57 1.54
C ILE A 155 15.84 -20.67 0.82
N ALA A 156 16.62 -21.22 -0.11
CA ALA A 156 17.59 -20.44 -0.90
C ALA A 156 16.90 -19.41 -1.79
N ASN A 157 15.79 -19.77 -2.46
CA ASN A 157 15.01 -18.84 -3.26
C ASN A 157 14.39 -17.72 -2.41
N MET A 158 13.80 -18.07 -1.27
CA MET A 158 13.28 -17.06 -0.32
C MET A 158 14.37 -16.06 0.10
N GLN A 159 15.56 -16.56 0.50
CA GLN A 159 16.68 -15.72 0.91
C GLN A 159 17.15 -14.79 -0.22
N MET A 160 17.25 -15.31 -1.44
CA MET A 160 17.67 -14.53 -2.62
C MET A 160 16.71 -13.36 -2.88
N MET A 161 15.40 -13.62 -2.90
CA MET A 161 14.38 -12.61 -3.14
C MET A 161 14.34 -11.54 -2.04
N ILE A 162 14.44 -11.95 -0.78
CA ILE A 162 14.49 -11.03 0.37
C ILE A 162 15.73 -10.15 0.30
N HIS A 163 16.88 -10.71 -0.06
CA HIS A 163 18.13 -9.96 -0.17
C HIS A 163 18.03 -8.91 -1.29
N ALA A 164 17.58 -9.29 -2.47
CA ALA A 164 17.40 -8.38 -3.60
C ALA A 164 16.40 -7.25 -3.27
N LEU A 165 15.25 -7.59 -2.65
CA LEU A 165 14.29 -6.58 -2.21
C LEU A 165 14.90 -5.59 -1.21
N ARG A 166 15.70 -6.09 -0.26
CA ARG A 166 16.40 -5.23 0.70
C ARG A 166 17.31 -4.23 0.00
N CYS A 167 18.06 -4.68 -1.00
CA CYS A 167 18.93 -3.79 -1.78
C CYS A 167 18.11 -2.70 -2.50
N LEU A 168 16.98 -3.04 -3.12
CA LEU A 168 16.11 -2.08 -3.80
C LEU A 168 15.51 -1.04 -2.84
N VAL A 169 15.08 -1.46 -1.64
CA VAL A 169 14.54 -0.53 -0.63
C VAL A 169 15.61 0.45 -0.16
N TYR A 170 16.83 -0.04 0.11
CA TYR A 170 17.93 0.84 0.55
C TYR A 170 18.46 1.74 -0.57
N ASP A 171 18.49 1.27 -1.82
CA ASP A 171 18.85 2.08 -2.97
C ASP A 171 17.92 3.28 -3.14
N PHE A 172 16.60 3.03 -3.06
CA PHE A 172 15.63 4.13 -3.05
C PHE A 172 15.85 5.09 -1.87
N ALA A 173 16.00 4.56 -0.66
CA ALA A 173 16.13 5.39 0.54
C ALA A 173 17.37 6.30 0.45
N GLN A 174 18.48 5.80 -0.06
CA GLN A 174 19.70 6.57 -0.26
C GLN A 174 19.49 7.72 -1.26
N ASP A 175 18.87 7.45 -2.40
CA ASP A 175 18.62 8.49 -3.40
C ASP A 175 17.64 9.54 -2.90
N PHE A 176 16.60 9.12 -2.19
CA PHE A 176 15.61 10.01 -1.60
C PHE A 176 16.22 10.94 -0.54
N ASP A 177 17.16 10.44 0.27
CA ASP A 177 17.89 11.25 1.25
C ASP A 177 18.82 12.27 0.59
N ILE A 178 19.36 11.97 -0.60
CA ILE A 178 20.21 12.88 -1.37
C ILE A 178 19.37 13.94 -2.08
N ASP A 179 18.35 13.54 -2.81
CA ASP A 179 17.46 14.44 -3.55
C ASP A 179 16.06 13.84 -3.70
N GLN A 180 15.10 14.37 -2.93
CA GLN A 180 13.71 13.97 -2.95
C GLN A 180 12.97 14.28 -4.27
N HIS A 181 13.54 15.14 -5.10
CA HIS A 181 12.99 15.58 -6.38
C HIS A 181 13.73 15.00 -7.59
N ASN A 182 14.58 14.00 -7.35
CA ASN A 182 15.26 13.27 -8.40
C ASN A 182 14.25 12.65 -9.39
N ASP A 183 14.48 12.83 -10.68
CA ASP A 183 13.59 12.39 -11.77
C ASP A 183 13.34 10.87 -11.77
N TYR A 184 14.26 10.08 -11.20
CA TYR A 184 14.14 8.61 -11.11
C TYR A 184 13.40 8.10 -9.85
N ILE A 185 13.02 8.97 -8.92
CA ILE A 185 12.42 8.56 -7.64
C ILE A 185 11.12 7.76 -7.82
N ASP A 186 10.24 8.20 -8.70
CA ASP A 186 8.97 7.51 -8.98
C ASP A 186 9.19 6.14 -9.61
N GLU A 187 10.15 6.02 -10.53
CA GLU A 187 10.51 4.76 -11.19
C GLU A 187 11.12 3.77 -10.17
N LYS A 188 12.09 4.20 -9.38
CA LYS A 188 12.71 3.37 -8.32
C LYS A 188 11.68 2.90 -7.30
N ALA A 189 10.78 3.78 -6.88
CA ALA A 189 9.68 3.42 -5.99
C ALA A 189 8.76 2.35 -6.61
N ALA A 190 8.42 2.49 -7.88
CA ALA A 190 7.61 1.52 -8.61
C ALA A 190 8.30 0.17 -8.78
N ILE A 191 9.62 0.16 -9.08
CA ILE A 191 10.44 -1.05 -9.16
C ILE A 191 10.47 -1.76 -7.80
N ALA A 192 10.80 -1.05 -6.73
CA ALA A 192 10.86 -1.62 -5.38
C ALA A 192 9.51 -2.22 -4.98
N LYS A 193 8.41 -1.48 -5.22
CA LYS A 193 7.06 -1.95 -4.93
C LYS A 193 6.69 -3.18 -5.74
N LEU A 194 6.91 -3.18 -7.05
CA LEU A 194 6.58 -4.32 -7.92
C LEU A 194 7.38 -5.57 -7.53
N PHE A 195 8.69 -5.42 -7.30
CA PHE A 195 9.54 -6.54 -6.88
C PHE A 195 9.15 -7.06 -5.49
N SER A 196 8.70 -6.19 -4.58
CA SER A 196 8.23 -6.60 -3.26
C SER A 196 7.00 -7.49 -3.31
N ILE A 197 6.11 -7.27 -4.28
CA ILE A 197 4.93 -8.11 -4.51
C ILE A 197 5.35 -9.53 -4.91
N ASP A 198 6.28 -9.65 -5.87
CA ASP A 198 6.76 -10.96 -6.32
C ASP A 198 7.54 -11.68 -5.19
N THR A 199 8.29 -10.93 -4.37
CA THR A 199 8.99 -11.47 -3.20
C THR A 199 8.03 -12.03 -2.17
N VAL A 200 7.07 -11.22 -1.71
CA VAL A 200 6.14 -11.65 -0.65
C VAL A 200 5.24 -12.79 -1.12
N ARG A 201 4.87 -12.81 -2.40
CA ARG A 201 4.13 -13.91 -3.02
C ARG A 201 4.91 -15.21 -2.93
N LEU A 202 6.15 -15.23 -3.44
CA LEU A 202 6.99 -16.41 -3.41
C LEU A 202 7.21 -16.89 -1.97
N VAL A 203 7.57 -15.97 -1.06
CA VAL A 203 7.91 -16.32 0.32
C VAL A 203 6.70 -16.86 1.09
N SER A 204 5.51 -16.29 0.88
CA SER A 204 4.29 -16.77 1.55
C SER A 204 3.84 -18.14 1.06
N ASP A 205 3.91 -18.40 -0.25
CA ASP A 205 3.60 -19.71 -0.81
C ASP A 205 4.58 -20.78 -0.32
N GLU A 206 5.89 -20.51 -0.36
CA GLU A 206 6.92 -21.43 0.11
C GLU A 206 6.83 -21.69 1.62
N MET A 207 6.48 -20.69 2.42
CA MET A 207 6.23 -20.86 3.85
C MET A 207 5.09 -21.85 4.08
N LEU A 208 3.93 -21.68 3.43
CA LEU A 208 2.80 -22.60 3.61
C LEU A 208 3.15 -24.02 3.21
N GLU A 209 3.92 -24.23 2.12
CA GLU A 209 4.37 -25.54 1.72
C GLU A 209 5.33 -26.19 2.75
N ILE A 210 6.25 -25.40 3.35
CA ILE A 210 7.16 -25.90 4.39
C ILE A 210 6.40 -26.30 5.65
N PHE A 211 5.36 -25.56 6.02
CA PHE A 211 4.51 -25.86 7.17
C PHE A 211 3.55 -27.03 6.87
N GLY A 212 3.15 -27.20 5.61
CA GLY A 212 2.16 -28.19 5.19
C GLY A 212 0.79 -27.91 5.81
N GLY A 213 0.05 -28.95 6.17
CA GLY A 213 -1.28 -28.80 6.77
C GLY A 213 -1.30 -27.93 8.03
N ASP A 214 -0.24 -27.95 8.83
CA ASP A 214 -0.13 -27.13 10.03
C ASP A 214 -0.13 -25.62 9.73
N GLY A 215 0.27 -25.22 8.51
CA GLY A 215 0.26 -23.81 8.08
C GLY A 215 -1.09 -23.28 7.65
N TYR A 216 -2.08 -24.14 7.49
CA TYR A 216 -3.40 -23.78 6.95
C TYR A 216 -4.45 -23.46 8.03
N PHE A 217 -4.15 -23.76 9.30
CA PHE A 217 -5.08 -23.55 10.41
C PHE A 217 -4.88 -22.20 11.09
N GLU A 218 -5.97 -21.50 11.42
CA GLU A 218 -5.96 -20.21 12.12
C GLU A 218 -5.38 -20.32 13.54
N ASP A 219 -5.60 -21.43 14.21
CA ASP A 219 -5.13 -21.72 15.58
C ASP A 219 -3.89 -22.62 15.63
N SER A 220 -3.08 -22.61 14.57
CA SER A 220 -1.86 -23.42 14.51
C SER A 220 -0.91 -23.10 15.66
N PRO A 221 -0.41 -24.11 16.41
CA PRO A 221 0.56 -23.90 17.48
C PRO A 221 1.95 -23.48 16.96
N TYR A 222 2.15 -23.51 15.65
CA TYR A 222 3.44 -23.20 15.01
C TYR A 222 3.54 -21.76 14.52
N GLY A 223 2.51 -20.95 14.76
CA GLY A 223 2.49 -19.53 14.46
C GLY A 223 1.43 -19.12 13.42
N PRO A 224 1.29 -17.82 13.16
CA PRO A 224 0.19 -17.24 12.38
C PRO A 224 0.44 -17.31 10.87
N THR A 225 0.76 -18.50 10.33
CA THR A 225 1.14 -18.68 8.92
C THR A 225 0.02 -18.29 7.96
N GLU A 226 -1.19 -18.75 8.22
CA GLU A 226 -2.35 -18.42 7.39
C GLU A 226 -2.72 -16.93 7.47
N LEU A 227 -2.60 -16.32 8.65
CA LEU A 227 -2.83 -14.88 8.84
C LEU A 227 -1.83 -14.06 8.01
N LEU A 228 -0.53 -14.37 8.10
CA LEU A 228 0.50 -13.69 7.32
C LEU A 228 0.27 -13.84 5.80
N TYR A 229 -0.18 -15.01 5.36
CA TYR A 229 -0.54 -15.26 3.96
C TYR A 229 -1.71 -14.39 3.49
N ARG A 230 -2.76 -14.27 4.31
CA ARG A 230 -3.94 -13.44 3.98
C ARG A 230 -3.62 -11.95 4.04
N ASP A 231 -2.86 -11.53 5.04
CA ASP A 231 -2.54 -10.11 5.25
C ASP A 231 -1.63 -9.57 4.13
N CYS A 232 -0.59 -10.32 3.76
CA CYS A 232 0.32 -9.86 2.69
C CYS A 232 -0.37 -9.70 1.34
N ARG A 233 -1.56 -10.32 1.14
CA ARG A 233 -2.31 -10.23 -0.11
C ARG A 233 -2.86 -8.82 -0.37
N ALA A 234 -3.19 -8.05 0.68
CA ALA A 234 -3.64 -6.66 0.56
C ALA A 234 -2.56 -5.78 -0.05
N MET A 235 -1.29 -5.98 0.33
CA MET A 235 -0.13 -5.20 -0.12
C MET A 235 0.07 -5.21 -1.64
N TRP A 236 -0.54 -6.16 -2.37
CA TRP A 236 -0.49 -6.19 -3.84
C TRP A 236 -1.36 -5.10 -4.47
N LEU A 237 -2.42 -4.70 -3.78
CA LEU A 237 -3.44 -3.79 -4.29
C LEU A 237 -3.20 -2.35 -3.84
N GLU A 238 -2.65 -2.18 -2.64
CA GLU A 238 -2.38 -0.88 -2.04
C GLU A 238 -1.34 -0.09 -2.85
N GLU A 239 -1.43 1.23 -2.84
CA GLU A 239 -0.52 2.17 -3.53
C GLU A 239 -0.30 1.88 -5.02
N GLY A 240 -1.33 1.35 -5.66
CA GLY A 240 -1.34 1.00 -7.08
C GLY A 240 -1.01 -0.47 -7.35
N ALA A 241 -1.90 -1.10 -8.10
CA ALA A 241 -1.79 -2.50 -8.52
C ALA A 241 -0.53 -2.75 -9.39
N PRO A 242 -0.08 -4.01 -9.55
CA PRO A 242 1.11 -4.35 -10.35
C PRO A 242 1.12 -3.77 -11.77
N THR A 243 -0.05 -3.65 -12.40
CA THR A 243 -0.16 -3.05 -13.73
C THR A 243 0.18 -1.55 -13.72
N VAL A 244 -0.24 -0.83 -12.68
CA VAL A 244 0.06 0.59 -12.52
C VAL A 244 1.56 0.79 -12.34
N GLN A 245 2.22 -0.04 -11.51
CA GLN A 245 3.67 0.04 -11.33
C GLN A 245 4.43 -0.19 -12.65
N ARG A 246 4.01 -1.17 -13.46
CA ARG A 246 4.63 -1.42 -14.78
C ARG A 246 4.48 -0.24 -15.73
N ILE A 247 3.33 0.43 -15.71
CA ILE A 247 3.12 1.66 -16.52
C ILE A 247 4.04 2.78 -16.03
N THR A 248 4.22 2.94 -14.72
CA THR A 248 5.13 3.97 -14.16
C THR A 248 6.58 3.71 -14.58
N ILE A 249 7.04 2.45 -14.49
CA ILE A 249 8.39 2.06 -14.93
C ILE A 249 8.57 2.30 -16.43
N ALA A 250 7.58 1.88 -17.26
CA ALA A 250 7.67 2.06 -18.71
C ALA A 250 7.74 3.53 -19.12
N LYS A 251 7.01 4.42 -18.44
CA LYS A 251 7.11 5.87 -18.67
C LYS A 251 8.49 6.42 -18.32
N GLY A 252 9.09 6.01 -17.20
CA GLY A 252 10.45 6.40 -16.86
C GLY A 252 11.46 6.05 -17.97
N ILE A 253 11.30 4.89 -18.63
CA ILE A 253 12.16 4.48 -19.75
C ILE A 253 11.93 5.34 -21.01
N GLU A 254 10.69 5.78 -21.26
CA GLU A 254 10.35 6.61 -22.43
C GLU A 254 10.83 8.06 -22.26
N ASP A 255 10.91 8.56 -21.02
CA ASP A 255 11.26 9.95 -20.71
C ASP A 255 12.79 10.15 -20.63
N HIS A 256 13.60 9.08 -20.70
CA HIS A 256 15.07 9.03 -20.67
C HIS A 256 15.68 8.47 -21.96
#